data_3d74a113d8a77e10a9b28deca5b170a9
#
_entry.id   3d74a113d8a77e10a9b28deca5b170a9
#
_cell.length_a   1.000
_cell.length_b   1.000
_cell.length_c   1.000
_cell.angle_alpha   90.00
_cell.angle_beta   90.00
_cell.angle_gamma   90.00
#
_symmetry.space_group_name_H-M   'P 1'
#
loop_
_entity.id
_entity.type
_entity.pdbx_description
1 polymer ?
#
loop_
_entity_poly.entity_id
_entity_poly.type
_entity_poly.pdbx_seq_one_letter_code
_entity_poly.pdbx_strand_id
1 'polypeptide(L)'
;MQHQTDDVRISEIKELLPPVAVLEKFPATETASNTVFESRQAIHRILTGDDDRLLVVIGPCSIHDPVAALEYGKRLKALRDELKDQLEIVMRVYFEKPRTTVGWKGLINDPYLDNSCQINDGLRLGRKLLLDLNDMGLPTASEFLDMITPQYVADLMSWGAIGARTTESQVHRELASGLSCPVGFKNGTDGTIKVAIDAIGAASAPHHFLSVTKYGHSAIVATAGNPDCHIILRGGREPNYSAAHVDEVVKGLDKAGLPQKVMIDFSHANSSKQFKNQMLVAEDVAGQLRAGSKAVFGVMVESHLVEGRQDLVDGCELTFGQSITDACIGWADTESLLRKLADAVATRNAG
;
A
#
# COMPACT_ATOMS: atom_id res chain seq x y z
N MET A 1 -44.03 -3.50 -17.81
CA MET A 1 -44.06 -2.99 -16.41
C MET A 1 -44.51 -1.55 -16.44
N GLN A 2 -45.36 -1.11 -15.51
CA GLN A 2 -45.90 0.27 -15.48
C GLN A 2 -44.84 1.33 -15.16
N HIS A 3 -43.76 0.94 -14.45
CA HIS A 3 -42.67 1.82 -14.05
C HIS A 3 -41.34 1.08 -14.13
N GLN A 4 -40.30 1.75 -14.63
CA GLN A 4 -38.91 1.28 -14.53
C GLN A 4 -38.43 1.51 -13.09
N THR A 5 -37.98 0.44 -12.44
CA THR A 5 -37.52 0.49 -11.02
C THR A 5 -36.06 0.12 -10.83
N ASP A 6 -35.36 -0.26 -11.91
CA ASP A 6 -33.95 -0.64 -11.95
C ASP A 6 -33.20 0.22 -12.97
N ASP A 7 -31.91 0.43 -12.76
CA ASP A 7 -30.99 1.21 -13.60
C ASP A 7 -31.42 2.66 -13.91
N VAL A 8 -32.36 3.23 -13.15
CA VAL A 8 -32.91 4.58 -13.41
C VAL A 8 -31.90 5.73 -13.27
N ARG A 9 -30.74 5.46 -12.69
CA ARG A 9 -29.64 6.44 -12.51
C ARG A 9 -28.33 6.02 -13.17
N ILE A 10 -28.34 4.91 -13.89
CA ILE A 10 -27.20 4.44 -14.67
C ILE A 10 -27.31 5.05 -16.05
N SER A 11 -26.33 5.88 -16.43
CA SER A 11 -26.29 6.54 -17.73
C SER A 11 -25.67 5.68 -18.82
N GLU A 12 -24.73 4.81 -18.44
CA GLU A 12 -24.00 3.95 -19.37
C GLU A 12 -23.41 2.73 -18.63
N ILE A 13 -23.36 1.60 -19.32
CA ILE A 13 -22.61 0.40 -18.90
C ILE A 13 -21.64 0.06 -20.02
N LYS A 14 -20.33 0.04 -19.71
CA LYS A 14 -19.27 -0.44 -20.60
C LYS A 14 -18.68 -1.73 -20.09
N GLU A 15 -18.33 -2.63 -20.97
CA GLU A 15 -17.68 -3.88 -20.61
C GLU A 15 -16.23 -3.62 -20.15
N LEU A 16 -15.88 -4.21 -19.01
CA LEU A 16 -14.52 -4.30 -18.56
C LEU A 16 -13.86 -5.52 -19.23
N LEU A 17 -12.65 -5.35 -19.74
CA LEU A 17 -11.87 -6.49 -20.23
C LEU A 17 -11.72 -7.51 -19.10
N PRO A 18 -11.93 -8.80 -19.34
CA PRO A 18 -11.73 -9.80 -18.29
C PRO A 18 -10.26 -9.85 -17.86
N PRO A 19 -9.98 -10.11 -16.58
CA PRO A 19 -8.62 -10.19 -16.05
C PRO A 19 -7.68 -11.03 -16.91
N VAL A 20 -8.13 -12.20 -17.38
CA VAL A 20 -7.33 -13.10 -18.23
C VAL A 20 -6.75 -12.40 -19.47
N ALA A 21 -7.51 -11.54 -20.13
CA ALA A 21 -7.06 -10.82 -21.33
C ALA A 21 -5.91 -9.83 -21.02
N VAL A 22 -5.91 -9.23 -19.83
CA VAL A 22 -4.85 -8.34 -19.39
C VAL A 22 -3.63 -9.15 -18.92
N LEU A 23 -3.86 -10.28 -18.25
CA LEU A 23 -2.79 -11.20 -17.82
C LEU A 23 -2.07 -11.83 -19.02
N GLU A 24 -2.79 -12.24 -20.06
CA GLU A 24 -2.20 -12.79 -21.30
C GLU A 24 -1.39 -11.74 -22.07
N LYS A 25 -1.83 -10.48 -22.05
CA LYS A 25 -1.11 -9.38 -22.70
C LYS A 25 0.16 -9.00 -21.95
N PHE A 26 0.15 -9.07 -20.62
CA PHE A 26 1.25 -8.76 -19.72
C PHE A 26 1.44 -9.91 -18.71
N PRO A 27 1.94 -11.07 -19.18
CA PRO A 27 2.15 -12.22 -18.30
C PRO A 27 3.26 -11.93 -17.30
N ALA A 28 3.12 -12.45 -16.08
CA ALA A 28 4.19 -12.40 -15.12
C ALA A 28 5.39 -13.20 -15.64
N THR A 29 6.57 -12.59 -15.64
CA THR A 29 7.81 -13.27 -15.98
C THR A 29 8.30 -14.11 -14.80
N GLU A 30 9.27 -14.99 -15.03
CA GLU A 30 9.92 -15.75 -13.95
C GLU A 30 10.59 -14.80 -12.95
N THR A 31 11.29 -13.77 -13.43
CA THR A 31 11.94 -12.75 -12.58
C THR A 31 10.92 -12.01 -11.72
N ALA A 32 9.85 -11.50 -12.32
CA ALA A 32 8.80 -10.78 -11.57
C ALA A 32 8.13 -11.69 -10.54
N SER A 33 7.82 -12.94 -10.90
CA SER A 33 7.22 -13.92 -10.01
C SER A 33 8.12 -14.24 -8.81
N ASN A 34 9.42 -14.44 -9.05
CA ASN A 34 10.41 -14.66 -7.99
C ASN A 34 10.55 -13.45 -7.08
N THR A 35 10.63 -12.23 -7.64
CA THR A 35 10.68 -10.98 -6.86
C THR A 35 9.50 -10.88 -5.88
N VAL A 36 8.29 -11.11 -6.38
CA VAL A 36 7.07 -11.08 -5.54
C VAL A 36 7.11 -12.18 -4.48
N PHE A 37 7.42 -13.41 -4.87
CA PHE A 37 7.44 -14.55 -3.96
C PHE A 37 8.45 -14.35 -2.83
N GLU A 38 9.70 -14.03 -3.15
CA GLU A 38 10.76 -13.83 -2.17
C GLU A 38 10.44 -12.69 -1.19
N SER A 39 9.89 -11.58 -1.70
CA SER A 39 9.49 -10.46 -0.86
C SER A 39 8.32 -10.82 0.07
N ARG A 40 7.30 -11.54 -0.40
CA ARG A 40 6.21 -12.04 0.46
C ARG A 40 6.75 -12.93 1.59
N GLN A 41 7.68 -13.85 1.27
CA GLN A 41 8.32 -14.71 2.26
C GLN A 41 9.16 -13.90 3.26
N ALA A 42 9.88 -12.88 2.78
CA ALA A 42 10.65 -11.99 3.65
C ALA A 42 9.73 -11.22 4.61
N ILE A 43 8.64 -10.64 4.12
CA ILE A 43 7.68 -9.90 4.94
C ILE A 43 7.02 -10.84 5.98
N HIS A 44 6.66 -12.07 5.59
CA HIS A 44 6.15 -13.07 6.52
C HIS A 44 7.14 -13.33 7.66
N ARG A 45 8.42 -13.59 7.35
CA ARG A 45 9.45 -13.83 8.38
C ARG A 45 9.69 -12.61 9.28
N ILE A 46 9.60 -11.39 8.73
CA ILE A 46 9.70 -10.16 9.54
C ILE A 46 8.50 -10.05 10.51
N LEU A 47 7.29 -10.38 10.04
CA LEU A 47 6.08 -10.41 10.88
C LEU A 47 6.14 -11.46 11.98
N THR A 48 6.66 -12.65 11.69
CA THR A 48 6.82 -13.74 12.68
C THR A 48 8.03 -13.55 13.60
N GLY A 49 8.96 -12.66 13.24
CA GLY A 49 10.17 -12.40 14.01
C GLY A 49 11.35 -13.32 13.67
N ASP A 50 11.26 -14.06 12.57
CA ASP A 50 12.34 -14.92 12.04
C ASP A 50 13.35 -14.16 11.17
N ASP A 51 13.08 -12.89 10.88
CA ASP A 51 13.92 -11.95 10.14
C ASP A 51 13.91 -10.60 10.87
N ASP A 52 15.07 -10.15 11.30
CA ASP A 52 15.24 -8.91 12.08
C ASP A 52 15.34 -7.65 11.20
N ARG A 53 15.12 -7.73 9.89
CA ARG A 53 15.04 -6.55 9.03
C ARG A 53 13.79 -5.71 9.34
N LEU A 54 13.80 -4.46 8.85
CA LEU A 54 12.63 -3.58 8.89
C LEU A 54 11.95 -3.57 7.51
N LEU A 55 10.64 -3.80 7.46
CA LEU A 55 9.86 -3.58 6.23
C LEU A 55 9.70 -2.08 5.98
N VAL A 56 10.05 -1.62 4.78
CA VAL A 56 9.86 -0.22 4.36
C VAL A 56 9.02 -0.15 3.09
N VAL A 57 7.76 0.28 3.22
CA VAL A 57 6.88 0.55 2.08
C VAL A 57 7.00 2.03 1.73
N ILE A 58 7.69 2.36 0.63
CA ILE A 58 8.04 3.74 0.29
C ILE A 58 7.81 4.05 -1.19
N GLY A 59 7.26 5.22 -1.49
CA GLY A 59 7.03 5.68 -2.85
C GLY A 59 5.98 6.78 -2.94
N PRO A 60 5.57 7.17 -4.16
CA PRO A 60 4.61 8.25 -4.37
C PRO A 60 3.29 8.05 -3.62
N CYS A 61 2.66 9.15 -3.22
CA CYS A 61 1.31 9.11 -2.64
C CYS A 61 0.33 8.41 -3.58
N SER A 62 0.41 8.72 -4.88
CA SER A 62 -0.28 8.03 -5.98
C SER A 62 0.54 8.09 -7.25
N ILE A 63 0.34 7.11 -8.12
CA ILE A 63 0.96 7.07 -9.45
C ILE A 63 0.02 7.74 -10.45
N HIS A 64 0.45 8.81 -11.09
CA HIS A 64 -0.22 9.43 -12.22
C HIS A 64 0.63 9.37 -13.50
N ASP A 65 1.95 9.28 -13.35
CA ASP A 65 2.93 9.19 -14.43
C ASP A 65 3.76 7.91 -14.28
N PRO A 66 3.52 6.87 -15.13
CA PRO A 66 4.30 5.64 -15.09
C PRO A 66 5.78 5.83 -15.41
N VAL A 67 6.15 6.86 -16.20
CA VAL A 67 7.56 7.12 -16.55
C VAL A 67 8.31 7.65 -15.33
N ALA A 68 7.73 8.60 -14.62
CA ALA A 68 8.28 9.12 -13.37
C ALA A 68 8.35 8.03 -12.29
N ALA A 69 7.35 7.14 -12.23
CA ALA A 69 7.34 6.01 -11.32
C ALA A 69 8.48 5.01 -11.60
N LEU A 70 8.77 4.72 -12.86
CA LEU A 70 9.90 3.86 -13.26
C LEU A 70 11.26 4.50 -12.94
N GLU A 71 11.39 5.82 -13.15
CA GLU A 71 12.62 6.54 -12.77
C GLU A 71 12.85 6.52 -11.25
N TYR A 72 11.77 6.74 -10.47
CA TYR A 72 11.82 6.58 -9.02
C TYR A 72 12.20 5.15 -8.62
N GLY A 73 11.58 4.15 -9.26
CA GLY A 73 11.86 2.74 -9.02
C GLY A 73 13.30 2.34 -9.27
N LYS A 74 13.93 2.84 -10.34
CA LYS A 74 15.35 2.59 -10.64
C LYS A 74 16.27 3.08 -9.52
N ARG A 75 16.02 4.29 -9.01
CA ARG A 75 16.79 4.85 -7.89
C ARG A 75 16.55 4.08 -6.60
N LEU A 76 15.29 3.73 -6.32
CA LEU A 76 14.93 2.97 -5.13
C LEU A 76 15.53 1.56 -5.14
N LYS A 77 15.60 0.92 -6.31
CA LYS A 77 16.24 -0.40 -6.48
C LYS A 77 17.71 -0.38 -6.08
N ALA A 78 18.44 0.66 -6.44
CA ALA A 78 19.85 0.79 -6.04
C ALA A 78 20.02 0.86 -4.51
N LEU A 79 19.17 1.66 -3.84
CA LEU A 79 19.17 1.72 -2.37
C LEU A 79 18.70 0.41 -1.73
N ARG A 80 17.71 -0.28 -2.33
CA ARG A 80 17.28 -1.60 -1.87
C ARG A 80 18.43 -2.60 -1.88
N ASP A 81 19.23 -2.63 -2.94
CA ASP A 81 20.37 -3.55 -3.04
C ASP A 81 21.47 -3.23 -2.04
N GLU A 82 21.72 -1.95 -1.79
CA GLU A 82 22.71 -1.48 -0.83
C GLU A 82 22.29 -1.79 0.62
N LEU A 83 21.00 -1.61 0.96
CA LEU A 83 20.50 -1.68 2.33
C LEU A 83 19.78 -3.01 2.66
N LYS A 84 19.89 -4.02 1.81
CA LYS A 84 19.14 -5.29 1.87
C LYS A 84 19.34 -6.10 3.16
N ASP A 85 20.47 -5.89 3.85
CA ASP A 85 20.78 -6.63 5.09
C ASP A 85 20.05 -6.05 6.30
N GLN A 86 19.54 -4.80 6.21
CA GLN A 86 18.80 -4.12 7.28
C GLN A 86 17.34 -3.88 6.92
N LEU A 87 17.05 -3.66 5.63
CA LEU A 87 15.72 -3.25 5.18
C LEU A 87 15.18 -4.21 4.11
N GLU A 88 13.91 -4.56 4.23
CA GLU A 88 13.11 -5.07 3.11
C GLU A 88 12.35 -3.90 2.51
N ILE A 89 12.85 -3.34 1.40
CA ILE A 89 12.27 -2.17 0.74
C ILE A 89 11.29 -2.64 -0.34
N VAL A 90 10.05 -2.18 -0.25
CA VAL A 90 8.96 -2.43 -1.19
C VAL A 90 8.46 -1.10 -1.73
N MET A 91 8.37 -0.95 -3.05
CA MET A 91 7.89 0.29 -3.66
C MET A 91 6.38 0.44 -3.50
N ARG A 92 5.96 1.57 -2.94
CA ARG A 92 4.56 1.99 -2.90
C ARG A 92 4.11 2.41 -4.30
N VAL A 93 3.14 1.69 -4.88
CA VAL A 93 2.58 1.90 -6.23
C VAL A 93 1.06 1.98 -6.11
N TYR A 94 0.55 3.10 -5.64
CA TYR A 94 -0.88 3.30 -5.42
C TYR A 94 -1.54 3.86 -6.68
N PHE A 95 -2.41 3.07 -7.28
CA PHE A 95 -3.14 3.40 -8.52
C PHE A 95 -4.50 4.01 -8.28
N GLU A 96 -5.03 3.89 -7.09
CA GLU A 96 -6.37 4.31 -6.71
C GLU A 96 -6.29 5.17 -5.44
N LYS A 97 -7.14 6.18 -5.37
CA LYS A 97 -7.19 7.09 -4.21
C LYS A 97 -8.61 7.19 -3.68
N PRO A 98 -8.82 6.87 -2.39
CA PRO A 98 -10.10 7.11 -1.75
C PRO A 98 -10.31 8.63 -1.61
N ARG A 99 -11.38 9.14 -2.21
CA ARG A 99 -11.70 10.58 -2.18
C ARG A 99 -12.82 10.83 -1.18
N THR A 100 -12.65 11.84 -0.33
CA THR A 100 -13.71 12.29 0.59
C THR A 100 -14.81 13.04 -0.17
N THR A 101 -14.42 13.74 -1.23
CA THR A 101 -15.29 14.44 -2.17
C THR A 101 -14.94 14.03 -3.60
N VAL A 102 -15.49 14.71 -4.60
CA VAL A 102 -15.16 14.46 -6.02
C VAL A 102 -13.71 14.87 -6.30
N GLY A 103 -13.05 14.16 -7.20
CA GLY A 103 -11.68 14.42 -7.64
C GLY A 103 -11.10 13.22 -8.38
N TRP A 104 -9.90 13.36 -8.95
CA TRP A 104 -9.17 12.29 -9.64
C TRP A 104 -9.03 11.06 -8.74
N LYS A 105 -9.49 9.91 -9.24
CA LYS A 105 -9.57 8.66 -8.47
C LYS A 105 -8.34 7.76 -8.59
N GLY A 106 -7.39 8.11 -9.46
CA GLY A 106 -6.18 7.34 -9.67
C GLY A 106 -5.97 6.91 -11.12
N LEU A 107 -4.79 6.35 -11.40
CA LEU A 107 -4.36 5.93 -12.73
C LEU A 107 -5.30 4.90 -13.37
N ILE A 108 -5.82 3.96 -12.59
CA ILE A 108 -6.73 2.94 -13.12
C ILE A 108 -8.03 3.59 -13.61
N ASN A 109 -8.59 4.54 -12.85
CA ASN A 109 -9.87 5.12 -13.17
C ASN A 109 -9.80 6.18 -14.29
N ASP A 110 -8.74 6.98 -14.32
CA ASP A 110 -8.55 8.09 -15.26
C ASP A 110 -7.07 8.25 -15.59
N PRO A 111 -6.54 7.39 -16.49
CA PRO A 111 -5.11 7.33 -16.78
C PRO A 111 -4.57 8.56 -17.52
N TYR A 112 -5.44 9.31 -18.21
CA TYR A 112 -5.05 10.45 -19.04
C TYR A 112 -5.28 11.81 -18.38
N LEU A 113 -5.84 11.82 -17.14
CA LEU A 113 -6.12 13.05 -16.37
C LEU A 113 -7.10 14.00 -17.07
N ASP A 114 -7.95 13.49 -17.94
CA ASP A 114 -8.88 14.23 -18.80
C ASP A 114 -10.37 13.92 -18.53
N ASN A 115 -10.65 13.15 -17.46
CA ASN A 115 -11.95 12.64 -17.08
C ASN A 115 -12.61 11.74 -18.15
N SER A 116 -11.85 11.22 -19.12
CA SER A 116 -12.34 10.23 -20.09
C SER A 116 -12.66 8.86 -19.48
N CYS A 117 -12.13 8.59 -18.30
CA CYS A 117 -12.32 7.38 -17.52
C CYS A 117 -12.04 6.08 -18.31
N GLN A 118 -10.94 6.06 -19.07
CA GLN A 118 -10.50 4.90 -19.86
C GLN A 118 -9.94 3.78 -18.96
N ILE A 119 -10.81 3.18 -18.14
CA ILE A 119 -10.44 2.21 -17.09
C ILE A 119 -9.71 0.99 -17.67
N ASN A 120 -10.11 0.50 -18.83
CA ASN A 120 -9.41 -0.60 -19.49
C ASN A 120 -7.95 -0.28 -19.82
N ASP A 121 -7.64 0.96 -20.17
CA ASP A 121 -6.26 1.41 -20.40
C ASP A 121 -5.52 1.61 -19.08
N GLY A 122 -6.20 2.16 -18.07
CA GLY A 122 -5.67 2.29 -16.73
C GLY A 122 -5.22 0.95 -16.12
N LEU A 123 -6.01 -0.11 -16.29
CA LEU A 123 -5.66 -1.47 -15.84
C LEU A 123 -4.43 -2.03 -16.58
N ARG A 124 -4.33 -1.79 -17.90
CA ARG A 124 -3.16 -2.20 -18.70
C ARG A 124 -1.90 -1.46 -18.27
N LEU A 125 -1.99 -0.13 -18.10
CA LEU A 125 -0.87 0.71 -17.66
C LEU A 125 -0.41 0.34 -16.26
N GLY A 126 -1.34 0.15 -15.33
CA GLY A 126 -1.04 -0.26 -13.97
C GLY A 126 -0.34 -1.62 -13.91
N ARG A 127 -0.88 -2.64 -14.60
CA ARG A 127 -0.25 -3.97 -14.65
C ARG A 127 1.13 -3.93 -15.31
N LYS A 128 1.26 -3.19 -16.43
CA LYS A 128 2.56 -3.05 -17.12
C LYS A 128 3.62 -2.44 -16.21
N LEU A 129 3.27 -1.38 -15.48
CA LEU A 129 4.20 -0.75 -14.53
C LEU A 129 4.62 -1.71 -13.42
N LEU A 130 3.67 -2.46 -12.85
CA LEU A 130 3.98 -3.46 -11.82
C LEU A 130 4.92 -4.55 -12.34
N LEU A 131 4.67 -5.02 -13.57
CA LEU A 131 5.52 -6.01 -14.22
C LEU A 131 6.95 -5.47 -14.39
N ASP A 132 7.11 -4.25 -14.93
CA ASP A 132 8.42 -3.64 -15.15
C ASP A 132 9.21 -3.43 -13.85
N LEU A 133 8.53 -3.02 -12.77
CA LEU A 133 9.15 -2.85 -11.46
C LEU A 133 9.61 -4.19 -10.87
N ASN A 134 8.76 -5.21 -10.91
CA ASN A 134 9.11 -6.53 -10.40
C ASN A 134 10.19 -7.22 -11.26
N ASP A 135 10.21 -7.00 -12.58
CA ASP A 135 11.25 -7.51 -13.48
C ASP A 135 12.64 -6.90 -13.21
N MET A 136 12.69 -5.66 -12.73
CA MET A 136 13.97 -5.08 -12.27
C MET A 136 14.36 -5.53 -10.85
N GLY A 137 13.59 -6.42 -10.21
CA GLY A 137 13.84 -6.90 -8.85
C GLY A 137 13.40 -5.94 -7.75
N LEU A 138 12.43 -5.05 -8.03
CA LEU A 138 11.85 -4.14 -7.05
C LEU A 138 10.41 -4.58 -6.72
N PRO A 139 10.16 -5.17 -5.54
CA PRO A 139 8.82 -5.60 -5.14
C PRO A 139 7.90 -4.40 -4.94
N THR A 140 6.60 -4.61 -5.15
CA THR A 140 5.60 -3.55 -5.18
C THR A 140 4.49 -3.75 -4.16
N ALA A 141 3.91 -2.63 -3.70
CA ALA A 141 2.82 -2.56 -2.75
C ALA A 141 1.73 -1.59 -3.21
N SER A 142 0.46 -1.91 -2.96
CA SER A 142 -0.65 -1.00 -3.26
C SER A 142 -1.75 -1.04 -2.20
N GLU A 143 -2.70 -0.09 -2.28
CA GLU A 143 -3.94 -0.12 -1.54
C GLU A 143 -5.03 -0.81 -2.38
N PHE A 144 -5.83 -1.66 -1.77
CA PHE A 144 -6.97 -2.30 -2.42
C PHE A 144 -8.25 -1.55 -2.04
N LEU A 145 -8.91 -0.93 -3.02
CA LEU A 145 -10.11 -0.13 -2.84
C LEU A 145 -11.39 -0.79 -3.35
N ASP A 146 -11.28 -1.67 -4.34
CA ASP A 146 -12.42 -2.40 -4.89
C ASP A 146 -12.15 -3.92 -4.92
N MET A 147 -13.20 -4.69 -5.25
CA MET A 147 -13.18 -6.15 -5.23
C MET A 147 -12.71 -6.77 -6.55
N ILE A 148 -12.56 -5.98 -7.61
CA ILE A 148 -12.30 -6.45 -8.98
C ILE A 148 -10.85 -6.21 -9.37
N THR A 149 -10.30 -5.03 -9.11
CA THR A 149 -8.91 -4.65 -9.41
C THR A 149 -7.87 -5.68 -8.96
N PRO A 150 -8.00 -6.33 -7.77
CA PRO A 150 -7.07 -7.38 -7.36
C PRO A 150 -6.93 -8.53 -8.36
N GLN A 151 -7.97 -8.84 -9.12
CA GLN A 151 -7.93 -9.92 -10.13
C GLN A 151 -6.98 -9.61 -11.28
N TYR A 152 -6.65 -8.33 -11.51
CA TYR A 152 -5.75 -7.88 -12.57
C TYR A 152 -4.31 -7.73 -12.11
N VAL A 153 -4.06 -7.47 -10.82
CA VAL A 153 -2.75 -6.99 -10.35
C VAL A 153 -2.19 -7.72 -9.12
N ALA A 154 -3.00 -8.48 -8.37
CA ALA A 154 -2.57 -9.04 -7.08
C ALA A 154 -1.43 -10.05 -7.20
N ASP A 155 -1.25 -10.73 -8.34
CA ASP A 155 -0.14 -11.62 -8.61
C ASP A 155 1.23 -10.92 -8.67
N LEU A 156 1.23 -9.59 -8.88
CA LEU A 156 2.42 -8.73 -8.92
C LEU A 156 2.59 -7.87 -7.66
N MET A 157 1.79 -8.09 -6.60
CA MET A 157 1.86 -7.34 -5.34
C MET A 157 2.56 -8.16 -4.25
N SER A 158 3.58 -7.59 -3.63
CA SER A 158 4.27 -8.19 -2.48
C SER A 158 3.62 -7.84 -1.15
N TRP A 159 2.92 -6.71 -1.07
CA TRP A 159 2.23 -6.23 0.11
C TRP A 159 1.01 -5.38 -0.28
N GLY A 160 -0.03 -5.42 0.57
CA GLY A 160 -1.24 -4.66 0.36
C GLY A 160 -1.70 -3.87 1.57
N ALA A 161 -2.43 -2.77 1.35
CA ALA A 161 -3.06 -1.98 2.41
C ALA A 161 -4.58 -1.95 2.27
N ILE A 162 -5.26 -1.89 3.42
CA ILE A 162 -6.64 -1.43 3.54
C ILE A 162 -6.61 -0.07 4.25
N GLY A 163 -7.13 0.95 3.59
CA GLY A 163 -7.08 2.33 4.05
C GLY A 163 -8.00 2.61 5.24
N ALA A 164 -7.77 3.73 5.93
CA ALA A 164 -8.52 4.09 7.14
C ALA A 164 -10.04 4.27 6.90
N ARG A 165 -10.47 4.60 5.67
CA ARG A 165 -11.88 4.75 5.31
C ARG A 165 -12.57 3.42 4.98
N THR A 166 -11.80 2.36 4.75
CA THR A 166 -12.27 1.04 4.31
C THR A 166 -12.01 -0.07 5.33
N THR A 167 -11.22 0.20 6.37
CA THR A 167 -10.94 -0.77 7.45
C THR A 167 -12.21 -1.28 8.18
N GLU A 168 -13.26 -0.47 8.29
CA GLU A 168 -14.55 -0.89 8.86
C GLU A 168 -15.40 -1.74 7.89
N SER A 169 -15.11 -1.68 6.59
CA SER A 169 -15.90 -2.35 5.56
C SER A 169 -15.72 -3.87 5.63
N GLN A 170 -16.84 -4.59 5.78
CA GLN A 170 -16.85 -6.05 5.74
C GLN A 170 -16.27 -6.58 4.42
N VAL A 171 -16.62 -5.98 3.30
CA VAL A 171 -16.16 -6.42 1.95
C VAL A 171 -14.64 -6.37 1.85
N HIS A 172 -14.00 -5.34 2.41
CA HIS A 172 -12.54 -5.20 2.39
C HIS A 172 -11.84 -6.20 3.34
N ARG A 173 -12.46 -6.54 4.46
CA ARG A 173 -11.96 -7.58 5.37
C ARG A 173 -12.04 -8.97 4.73
N GLU A 174 -13.15 -9.24 4.06
CA GLU A 174 -13.35 -10.48 3.28
C GLU A 174 -12.34 -10.57 2.12
N LEU A 175 -12.14 -9.47 1.35
CA LEU A 175 -11.11 -9.40 0.33
C LEU A 175 -9.73 -9.74 0.90
N ALA A 176 -9.33 -9.07 1.98
CA ALA A 176 -8.02 -9.26 2.61
C ALA A 176 -7.78 -10.71 3.05
N SER A 177 -8.84 -11.43 3.47
CA SER A 177 -8.77 -12.84 3.86
C SER A 177 -8.33 -13.77 2.72
N GLY A 178 -8.48 -13.35 1.47
CA GLY A 178 -8.15 -14.13 0.27
C GLY A 178 -6.92 -13.61 -0.50
N LEU A 179 -6.35 -12.48 -0.12
CA LEU A 179 -5.16 -11.95 -0.78
C LEU A 179 -3.93 -12.81 -0.46
N SER A 180 -3.11 -13.06 -1.48
CA SER A 180 -1.91 -13.89 -1.37
C SER A 180 -0.68 -13.12 -0.87
N CYS A 181 -0.85 -11.90 -0.40
CA CYS A 181 0.20 -11.06 0.17
C CYS A 181 -0.16 -10.66 1.61
N PRO A 182 0.82 -10.29 2.45
CA PRO A 182 0.57 -9.62 3.71
C PRO A 182 -0.26 -8.34 3.54
N VAL A 183 -1.19 -8.08 4.47
CA VAL A 183 -2.11 -6.94 4.39
C VAL A 183 -2.10 -6.12 5.67
N GLY A 184 -1.83 -4.82 5.52
CA GLY A 184 -1.89 -3.86 6.61
C GLY A 184 -3.24 -3.13 6.66
N PHE A 185 -3.88 -3.10 7.83
CA PHE A 185 -5.09 -2.35 8.11
C PHE A 185 -4.78 -1.05 8.85
N LYS A 186 -5.10 0.09 8.25
CA LYS A 186 -4.93 1.40 8.90
C LYS A 186 -5.97 1.58 10.02
N ASN A 187 -5.55 2.16 11.13
CA ASN A 187 -6.49 2.63 12.16
C ASN A 187 -7.46 3.67 11.58
N GLY A 188 -8.60 3.86 12.24
CA GLY A 188 -9.63 4.80 11.83
C GLY A 188 -9.11 6.23 11.63
N THR A 189 -9.80 7.02 10.82
CA THR A 189 -9.42 8.42 10.55
C THR A 189 -9.45 9.31 11.79
N ASP A 190 -10.23 8.95 12.80
CA ASP A 190 -10.31 9.58 14.12
C ASP A 190 -9.22 9.14 15.10
N GLY A 191 -8.44 8.11 14.74
CA GLY A 191 -7.41 7.51 15.58
C GLY A 191 -7.81 6.18 16.23
N THR A 192 -9.06 5.71 16.05
CA THR A 192 -9.55 4.48 16.67
C THR A 192 -8.75 3.26 16.22
N ILE A 193 -8.08 2.59 17.17
CA ILE A 193 -7.24 1.40 16.96
C ILE A 193 -8.11 0.14 16.87
N LYS A 194 -9.17 0.07 17.69
CA LYS A 194 -10.01 -1.12 17.80
C LYS A 194 -10.52 -1.60 16.44
N VAL A 195 -10.89 -0.69 15.55
CA VAL A 195 -11.41 -1.03 14.21
C VAL A 195 -10.41 -1.82 13.38
N ALA A 196 -9.11 -1.51 13.49
CA ALA A 196 -8.05 -2.24 12.79
C ALA A 196 -7.77 -3.60 13.44
N ILE A 197 -7.80 -3.69 14.78
CA ILE A 197 -7.68 -4.97 15.51
C ILE A 197 -8.82 -5.92 15.11
N ASP A 198 -10.07 -5.43 15.11
CA ASP A 198 -11.22 -6.22 14.68
C ASP A 198 -11.11 -6.65 13.21
N ALA A 199 -10.56 -5.79 12.33
CA ALA A 199 -10.36 -6.08 10.92
C ALA A 199 -9.33 -7.18 10.70
N ILE A 200 -8.21 -7.16 11.43
CA ILE A 200 -7.18 -8.20 11.39
C ILE A 200 -7.78 -9.55 11.81
N GLY A 201 -8.49 -9.58 12.94
CA GLY A 201 -9.16 -10.79 13.42
C GLY A 201 -10.15 -11.36 12.40
N ALA A 202 -10.95 -10.49 11.77
CA ALA A 202 -11.88 -10.91 10.72
C ALA A 202 -11.15 -11.45 9.49
N ALA A 203 -10.15 -10.73 8.97
CA ALA A 203 -9.42 -11.13 7.77
C ALA A 203 -8.56 -12.38 7.95
N SER A 204 -8.20 -12.72 9.19
CA SER A 204 -7.49 -13.98 9.51
C SER A 204 -8.40 -15.21 9.47
N ALA A 205 -9.72 -15.04 9.40
CA ALA A 205 -10.70 -16.13 9.32
C ALA A 205 -11.11 -16.43 7.87
N PRO A 206 -11.62 -17.65 7.58
CA PRO A 206 -12.21 -17.99 6.28
C PRO A 206 -13.51 -17.23 6.03
N HIS A 207 -13.75 -16.85 4.76
CA HIS A 207 -14.96 -16.15 4.32
C HIS A 207 -15.52 -16.70 3.01
N HIS A 208 -16.80 -16.37 2.75
CA HIS A 208 -17.46 -16.55 1.46
C HIS A 208 -18.06 -15.23 1.03
N PHE A 209 -17.72 -14.74 -0.16
CA PHE A 209 -18.19 -13.47 -0.66
C PHE A 209 -18.33 -13.43 -2.20
N LEU A 210 -18.98 -12.39 -2.70
CA LEU A 210 -19.19 -12.21 -4.13
C LEU A 210 -18.00 -11.46 -4.76
N SER A 211 -17.46 -12.02 -5.85
CA SER A 211 -16.38 -11.39 -6.62
C SER A 211 -16.46 -11.88 -8.08
N VAL A 212 -15.38 -11.75 -8.83
CA VAL A 212 -15.27 -12.20 -10.21
C VAL A 212 -14.10 -13.18 -10.38
N THR A 213 -14.25 -14.10 -11.34
CA THR A 213 -13.18 -15.01 -11.77
C THR A 213 -12.18 -14.26 -12.65
N LYS A 214 -11.04 -14.92 -12.98
CA LYS A 214 -10.10 -14.41 -14.00
C LYS A 214 -10.73 -14.24 -15.39
N TYR A 215 -11.82 -14.93 -15.67
CA TYR A 215 -12.59 -14.81 -16.90
C TYR A 215 -13.68 -13.71 -16.87
N GLY A 216 -13.75 -12.94 -15.77
CA GLY A 216 -14.73 -11.84 -15.62
C GLY A 216 -16.14 -12.29 -15.23
N HIS A 217 -16.35 -13.56 -14.93
CA HIS A 217 -17.65 -14.06 -14.50
C HIS A 217 -17.87 -13.83 -13.01
N SER A 218 -19.07 -13.39 -12.63
CA SER A 218 -19.47 -13.31 -11.23
C SER A 218 -19.32 -14.68 -10.56
N ALA A 219 -18.79 -14.69 -9.32
CA ALA A 219 -18.47 -15.91 -8.61
C ALA A 219 -18.67 -15.76 -7.10
N ILE A 220 -18.90 -16.90 -6.44
CA ILE A 220 -18.76 -17.02 -4.99
C ILE A 220 -17.31 -17.45 -4.72
N VAL A 221 -16.60 -16.64 -3.96
CA VAL A 221 -15.21 -16.90 -3.57
C VAL A 221 -15.20 -17.40 -2.13
N ALA A 222 -14.52 -18.53 -1.89
CA ALA A 222 -14.22 -19.03 -0.55
C ALA A 222 -12.74 -18.80 -0.25
N THR A 223 -12.42 -18.28 0.92
CA THR A 223 -11.06 -17.98 1.36
C THR A 223 -10.65 -18.82 2.55
N ALA A 224 -9.34 -18.93 2.80
CA ALA A 224 -8.78 -19.66 3.94
C ALA A 224 -8.48 -18.77 5.16
N GLY A 225 -8.56 -17.46 4.99
CA GLY A 225 -8.02 -16.47 5.93
C GLY A 225 -6.57 -16.09 5.60
N ASN A 226 -6.17 -14.89 6.01
CA ASN A 226 -4.84 -14.35 5.78
C ASN A 226 -4.12 -14.14 7.12
N PRO A 227 -3.16 -14.99 7.50
CA PRO A 227 -2.45 -14.92 8.78
C PRO A 227 -1.48 -13.74 8.87
N ASP A 228 -1.13 -13.12 7.74
CA ASP A 228 -0.15 -12.03 7.66
C ASP A 228 -0.81 -10.63 7.71
N CYS A 229 -2.04 -10.56 8.22
CA CYS A 229 -2.70 -9.29 8.48
C CYS A 229 -2.11 -8.60 9.71
N HIS A 230 -1.92 -7.28 9.62
CA HIS A 230 -1.31 -6.47 10.68
C HIS A 230 -1.86 -5.05 10.72
N ILE A 231 -1.56 -4.31 11.79
CA ILE A 231 -2.01 -2.94 11.98
C ILE A 231 -1.03 -1.92 11.37
N ILE A 232 -1.59 -0.80 10.86
CA ILE A 232 -0.83 0.39 10.45
C ILE A 232 -1.31 1.59 11.26
N LEU A 233 -0.42 2.21 12.01
CA LEU A 233 -0.67 3.46 12.74
C LEU A 233 -0.46 4.65 11.80
N ARG A 234 -1.54 5.39 11.50
CA ARG A 234 -1.52 6.55 10.59
C ARG A 234 -1.87 7.88 11.28
N GLY A 235 -1.96 7.86 12.63
CA GLY A 235 -2.48 8.97 13.42
C GLY A 235 -4.01 9.09 13.35
N GLY A 236 -4.52 10.10 14.01
CA GLY A 236 -5.94 10.41 14.06
C GLY A 236 -6.15 11.89 14.31
N ARG A 237 -6.76 12.27 15.43
CA ARG A 237 -6.80 13.66 15.90
C ARG A 237 -5.39 14.14 16.27
N GLU A 238 -4.59 13.22 16.80
CA GLU A 238 -3.19 13.41 17.19
C GLU A 238 -2.32 12.33 16.52
N PRO A 239 -1.01 12.56 16.37
CA PRO A 239 -0.05 11.54 15.97
C PRO A 239 -0.07 10.34 16.94
N ASN A 240 0.20 9.12 16.43
CA ASN A 240 0.19 7.89 17.24
C ASN A 240 1.41 6.98 17.00
N TYR A 241 2.56 7.56 16.73
CA TYR A 241 3.81 6.83 16.41
C TYR A 241 4.77 6.68 17.58
N SER A 242 4.59 7.40 18.70
CA SER A 242 5.53 7.35 19.83
C SER A 242 5.56 5.95 20.47
N ALA A 243 6.64 5.64 21.20
CA ALA A 243 6.80 4.38 21.92
C ALA A 243 5.61 4.05 22.83
N ALA A 244 5.06 5.07 23.53
CA ALA A 244 3.88 4.88 24.38
C ALA A 244 2.64 4.45 23.60
N HIS A 245 2.41 5.01 22.40
CA HIS A 245 1.31 4.59 21.54
C HIS A 245 1.53 3.17 20.97
N VAL A 246 2.76 2.84 20.59
CA VAL A 246 3.11 1.49 20.12
C VAL A 246 2.86 0.47 21.24
N ASP A 247 3.26 0.76 22.48
CA ASP A 247 3.04 -0.11 23.64
C ASP A 247 1.54 -0.33 23.95
N GLU A 248 0.73 0.72 23.79
CA GLU A 248 -0.73 0.62 23.95
C GLU A 248 -1.35 -0.31 22.90
N VAL A 249 -0.92 -0.16 21.63
CA VAL A 249 -1.41 -0.99 20.53
C VAL A 249 -0.96 -2.44 20.71
N VAL A 250 0.29 -2.69 21.10
CA VAL A 250 0.82 -4.03 21.39
C VAL A 250 -0.02 -4.73 22.46
N LYS A 251 -0.37 -4.03 23.56
CA LYS A 251 -1.28 -4.59 24.59
C LYS A 251 -2.67 -4.92 24.05
N GLY A 252 -3.18 -4.08 23.13
CA GLY A 252 -4.44 -4.33 22.45
C GLY A 252 -4.41 -5.58 21.55
N LEU A 253 -3.33 -5.75 20.78
CA LEU A 253 -3.09 -6.91 19.94
C LEU A 253 -2.94 -8.19 20.78
N ASP A 254 -2.14 -8.13 21.85
CA ASP A 254 -1.94 -9.25 22.79
C ASP A 254 -3.26 -9.73 23.39
N LYS A 255 -4.08 -8.79 23.87
CA LYS A 255 -5.41 -9.09 24.40
C LYS A 255 -6.35 -9.74 23.38
N ALA A 256 -6.15 -9.43 22.08
CA ALA A 256 -6.92 -10.02 20.98
C ALA A 256 -6.31 -11.34 20.47
N GLY A 257 -5.17 -11.80 21.01
CA GLY A 257 -4.46 -12.98 20.55
C GLY A 257 -3.83 -12.84 19.17
N LEU A 258 -3.48 -11.60 18.79
CA LEU A 258 -2.90 -11.25 17.48
C LEU A 258 -1.39 -10.99 17.59
N PRO A 259 -0.62 -11.13 16.49
CA PRO A 259 0.80 -10.79 16.46
C PRO A 259 1.06 -9.35 16.94
N GLN A 260 1.98 -9.19 17.88
CA GLN A 260 2.34 -7.91 18.51
C GLN A 260 3.29 -7.10 17.61
N LYS A 261 2.88 -6.87 16.37
CA LYS A 261 3.65 -6.22 15.33
C LYS A 261 2.90 -5.02 14.77
N VAL A 262 3.59 -3.89 14.65
CA VAL A 262 3.03 -2.60 14.29
C VAL A 262 3.81 -2.00 13.12
N MET A 263 3.09 -1.55 12.09
CA MET A 263 3.65 -0.69 11.04
C MET A 263 3.28 0.76 11.35
N ILE A 264 4.20 1.70 11.13
CA ILE A 264 3.98 3.14 11.33
C ILE A 264 3.99 3.85 9.98
N ASP A 265 2.88 4.49 9.64
CA ASP A 265 2.76 5.39 8.50
C ASP A 265 3.29 6.78 8.90
N PHE A 266 4.38 7.23 8.29
CA PHE A 266 5.05 8.50 8.59
C PHE A 266 4.28 9.71 8.07
N SER A 267 3.41 9.50 7.08
CA SER A 267 2.58 10.53 6.47
C SER A 267 1.25 10.74 7.23
N HIS A 268 0.28 11.34 6.58
CA HIS A 268 -1.09 11.56 7.06
C HIS A 268 -1.14 12.35 8.38
N ALA A 269 -1.86 11.87 9.40
CA ALA A 269 -1.97 12.59 10.66
C ALA A 269 -0.70 12.49 11.52
N ASN A 270 0.14 11.47 11.34
CA ASN A 270 1.42 11.35 12.03
C ASN A 270 2.39 12.49 11.66
N SER A 271 2.33 12.97 10.42
CA SER A 271 3.09 14.17 9.99
C SER A 271 2.29 15.48 10.14
N SER A 272 1.11 15.44 10.75
CA SER A 272 0.19 16.59 10.79
C SER A 272 -0.11 17.15 9.39
N LYS A 273 -0.12 16.29 8.37
CA LYS A 273 -0.28 16.60 6.93
C LYS A 273 0.80 17.54 6.37
N GLN A 274 1.92 17.67 7.05
CA GLN A 274 3.09 18.41 6.58
C GLN A 274 4.17 17.39 6.18
N PHE A 275 4.40 17.22 4.89
CA PHE A 275 5.23 16.14 4.36
C PHE A 275 6.66 16.11 4.94
N LYS A 276 7.27 17.26 5.24
CA LYS A 276 8.59 17.34 5.88
C LYS A 276 8.61 16.73 7.29
N ASN A 277 7.47 16.72 7.99
CA ASN A 277 7.40 16.13 9.33
C ASN A 277 7.56 14.59 9.29
N GLN A 278 7.45 13.93 8.14
CA GLN A 278 7.83 12.53 7.98
C GLN A 278 9.29 12.28 8.46
N MET A 279 10.18 13.27 8.32
CA MET A 279 11.57 13.18 8.80
C MET A 279 11.66 13.20 10.35
N LEU A 280 10.73 13.91 11.02
CA LEU A 280 10.65 13.91 12.49
C LEU A 280 10.09 12.56 13.00
N VAL A 281 9.08 12.04 12.33
CA VAL A 281 8.55 10.70 12.63
C VAL A 281 9.64 9.64 12.44
N ALA A 282 10.41 9.74 11.35
CA ALA A 282 11.54 8.84 11.09
C ALA A 282 12.60 8.88 12.19
N GLU A 283 12.89 10.06 12.74
CA GLU A 283 13.86 10.20 13.85
C GLU A 283 13.37 9.51 15.12
N ASP A 284 12.11 9.72 15.49
CA ASP A 284 11.50 9.08 16.66
C ASP A 284 11.52 7.55 16.51
N VAL A 285 11.03 7.03 15.37
CA VAL A 285 11.00 5.58 15.09
C VAL A 285 12.40 4.98 15.05
N ALA A 286 13.39 5.67 14.45
CA ALA A 286 14.79 5.25 14.49
C ALA A 286 15.33 5.19 15.94
N GLY A 287 14.91 6.14 16.79
CA GLY A 287 15.20 6.11 18.24
C GLY A 287 14.63 4.88 18.93
N GLN A 288 13.36 4.54 18.65
CA GLN A 288 12.70 3.34 19.18
C GLN A 288 13.42 2.05 18.74
N LEU A 289 13.82 1.97 17.46
CA LEU A 289 14.58 0.83 16.94
C LEU A 289 15.94 0.70 17.66
N ARG A 290 16.72 1.78 17.77
CA ARG A 290 18.01 1.78 18.50
C ARG A 290 17.86 1.38 19.97
N ALA A 291 16.71 1.70 20.58
CA ALA A 291 16.36 1.27 21.94
C ALA A 291 15.92 -0.20 22.04
N GLY A 292 15.97 -0.97 20.95
CA GLY A 292 15.67 -2.40 20.93
C GLY A 292 14.23 -2.77 20.62
N SER A 293 13.38 -1.84 20.15
CA SER A 293 11.99 -2.16 19.81
C SER A 293 11.92 -3.22 18.70
N LYS A 294 11.26 -4.35 18.98
CA LYS A 294 10.89 -5.38 18.01
C LYS A 294 9.41 -5.34 17.63
N ALA A 295 8.63 -4.48 18.28
CA ALA A 295 7.21 -4.29 17.97
C ALA A 295 7.03 -3.53 16.66
N VAL A 296 7.86 -2.50 16.39
CA VAL A 296 7.86 -1.80 15.10
C VAL A 296 8.59 -2.67 14.08
N PHE A 297 7.82 -3.39 13.25
CA PHE A 297 8.36 -4.29 12.23
C PHE A 297 8.41 -3.63 10.85
N GLY A 298 7.67 -2.53 10.65
CA GLY A 298 7.61 -1.86 9.36
C GLY A 298 7.20 -0.40 9.43
N VAL A 299 7.48 0.32 8.35
CA VAL A 299 7.15 1.73 8.17
C VAL A 299 6.60 1.99 6.77
N MET A 300 5.78 3.06 6.64
CA MET A 300 5.27 3.52 5.35
C MET A 300 5.64 4.99 5.16
N VAL A 301 6.11 5.36 3.97
CA VAL A 301 6.61 6.70 3.64
C VAL A 301 6.07 7.17 2.31
N GLU A 302 5.57 8.42 2.25
CA GLU A 302 5.19 9.08 1.00
C GLU A 302 6.35 9.92 0.46
N SER A 303 6.92 9.46 -0.64
CA SER A 303 8.15 9.97 -1.26
C SER A 303 8.02 10.01 -2.78
N HIS A 304 8.61 11.02 -3.43
CA HIS A 304 8.72 11.08 -4.89
C HIS A 304 10.07 11.69 -5.31
N LEU A 305 10.30 11.84 -6.62
CA LEU A 305 11.54 12.44 -7.16
C LEU A 305 11.68 13.90 -6.73
N VAL A 306 10.57 14.67 -6.81
CA VAL A 306 10.47 16.07 -6.41
C VAL A 306 9.55 16.20 -5.20
N GLU A 307 9.96 16.98 -4.21
CA GLU A 307 9.19 17.20 -2.99
C GLU A 307 7.91 18.01 -3.20
N GLY A 308 6.98 17.88 -2.26
CA GLY A 308 5.74 18.63 -2.25
C GLY A 308 4.66 18.00 -3.11
N ARG A 309 3.78 18.85 -3.61
CA ARG A 309 2.66 18.52 -4.51
C ARG A 309 2.41 19.64 -5.49
N GLN A 310 1.71 19.33 -6.55
CA GLN A 310 1.19 20.27 -7.54
C GLN A 310 -0.30 20.03 -7.78
N ASP A 311 -0.99 21.06 -8.25
CA ASP A 311 -2.39 20.95 -8.65
C ASP A 311 -2.49 20.64 -10.15
N LEU A 312 -3.53 19.89 -10.54
CA LEU A 312 -3.91 19.75 -11.95
C LEU A 312 -4.57 21.03 -12.40
N VAL A 313 -3.92 21.75 -13.30
CA VAL A 313 -4.44 22.98 -13.89
C VAL A 313 -4.48 22.79 -15.41
N ASP A 314 -5.65 22.98 -16.00
CA ASP A 314 -5.85 22.82 -17.44
C ASP A 314 -4.86 23.67 -18.25
N GLY A 315 -4.19 23.04 -19.21
CA GLY A 315 -3.21 23.69 -20.07
C GLY A 315 -1.82 23.94 -19.44
N CYS A 316 -1.60 23.56 -18.18
CA CYS A 316 -0.29 23.64 -17.54
C CYS A 316 0.46 22.29 -17.62
N GLU A 317 1.73 22.33 -17.97
CA GLU A 317 2.61 21.17 -17.92
C GLU A 317 2.91 20.81 -16.46
N LEU A 318 2.81 19.53 -16.14
CA LEU A 318 3.12 19.02 -14.81
C LEU A 318 4.63 18.92 -14.58
N THR A 319 5.08 19.24 -13.38
CA THR A 319 6.44 18.98 -12.93
C THR A 319 6.66 17.47 -12.84
N PHE A 320 7.61 16.97 -13.63
CA PHE A 320 7.97 15.54 -13.67
C PHE A 320 8.38 15.05 -12.28
N GLY A 321 7.79 13.96 -11.84
CA GLY A 321 8.13 13.33 -10.55
C GLY A 321 7.66 14.09 -9.31
N GLN A 322 6.67 14.98 -9.42
CA GLN A 322 6.01 15.63 -8.28
C GLN A 322 4.56 15.15 -8.13
N SER A 323 4.13 14.89 -6.90
CA SER A 323 2.79 14.37 -6.60
C SER A 323 1.67 15.33 -7.02
N ILE A 324 0.57 14.78 -7.54
CA ILE A 324 -0.69 15.50 -7.80
C ILE A 324 -1.77 15.24 -6.73
N THR A 325 -1.43 14.48 -5.69
CA THR A 325 -2.32 14.19 -4.56
C THR A 325 -1.71 14.72 -3.26
N ASP A 326 -1.38 13.89 -2.27
CA ASP A 326 -0.77 14.40 -1.06
C ASP A 326 0.72 14.71 -1.29
N ALA A 327 1.24 15.72 -0.58
CA ALA A 327 2.64 16.12 -0.71
C ALA A 327 3.59 15.05 -0.18
N CYS A 328 4.67 14.79 -0.92
CA CYS A 328 5.69 13.78 -0.65
C CYS A 328 7.02 14.42 -0.25
N ILE A 329 7.88 13.70 0.48
CA ILE A 329 9.30 14.07 0.61
C ILE A 329 10.00 13.85 -0.74
N GLY A 330 11.06 14.62 -0.99
CA GLY A 330 11.88 14.49 -2.21
C GLY A 330 12.93 13.40 -2.12
N TRP A 331 13.66 13.20 -3.21
CA TRP A 331 14.64 12.10 -3.30
C TRP A 331 15.78 12.20 -2.28
N ALA A 332 16.32 13.40 -2.03
CA ALA A 332 17.41 13.58 -1.05
C ALA A 332 16.98 13.20 0.38
N ASP A 333 15.77 13.57 0.80
CA ASP A 333 15.21 13.18 2.08
C ASP A 333 14.94 11.67 2.13
N THR A 334 14.50 11.08 1.02
CA THR A 334 14.26 9.63 0.89
C THR A 334 15.54 8.84 1.16
N GLU A 335 16.63 9.20 0.51
CA GLU A 335 17.92 8.54 0.71
C GLU A 335 18.41 8.68 2.15
N SER A 336 18.36 9.91 2.70
CA SER A 336 18.74 10.18 4.09
C SER A 336 17.92 9.37 5.09
N LEU A 337 16.60 9.28 4.88
CA LEU A 337 15.67 8.54 5.73
C LEU A 337 15.95 7.04 5.70
N LEU A 338 16.15 6.46 4.52
CA LEU A 338 16.43 5.02 4.38
C LEU A 338 17.75 4.63 5.05
N ARG A 339 18.81 5.43 4.87
CA ARG A 339 20.10 5.19 5.54
C ARG A 339 19.98 5.28 7.07
N LYS A 340 19.25 6.28 7.58
CA LYS A 340 18.97 6.44 9.03
C LYS A 340 18.25 5.22 9.60
N LEU A 341 17.23 4.70 8.91
CA LEU A 341 16.51 3.50 9.36
C LEU A 341 17.40 2.26 9.32
N ALA A 342 18.23 2.10 8.29
CA ALA A 342 19.18 0.99 8.19
C ALA A 342 20.20 1.01 9.34
N ASP A 343 20.78 2.18 9.65
CA ASP A 343 21.69 2.35 10.79
C ASP A 343 21.02 2.03 12.15
N ALA A 344 19.74 2.42 12.29
CA ALA A 344 18.99 2.11 13.51
C ALA A 344 18.72 0.60 13.65
N VAL A 345 18.39 -0.09 12.56
CA VAL A 345 18.24 -1.55 12.54
C VAL A 345 19.55 -2.25 12.82
N ALA A 346 20.66 -1.82 12.22
CA ALA A 346 21.99 -2.37 12.48
C ALA A 346 22.37 -2.24 13.97
N THR A 347 22.07 -1.07 14.56
CA THR A 347 22.31 -0.83 16.01
C THR A 347 21.46 -1.75 16.87
N ARG A 348 20.16 -1.91 16.55
CA ARG A 348 19.24 -2.83 17.24
C ARG A 348 19.73 -4.27 17.23
N ASN A 349 20.25 -4.72 16.10
CA ASN A 349 20.66 -6.12 15.90
C ASN A 349 22.06 -6.41 16.48
N ALA A 350 22.82 -5.39 16.84
CA ALA A 350 24.14 -5.50 17.48
C ALA A 350 24.08 -5.54 19.02
N GLY A 351 22.97 -5.12 19.63
CA GLY A 351 22.75 -5.10 21.09
C GLY A 351 21.86 -6.24 21.53
#